data_2ff7d7ca3cdd1fbf4484569768d357cf
#
_entry.id   2ff7d7ca3cdd1fbf4484569768d357cf
#
_cell.length_a   1.000
_cell.length_b   1.000
_cell.length_c   1.000
_cell.angle_alpha   90.00
_cell.angle_beta   90.00
_cell.angle_gamma   90.00
#
_symmetry.space_group_name_H-M   'P 1'
#
loop_
_entity.id
_entity.type
_entity.pdbx_description
1 polymer ?
#
loop_
_entity_poly.entity_id
_entity_poly.type
_entity_poly.pdbx_seq_one_letter_code
_entity_poly.pdbx_strand_id
1 'polypeptide(L)'
;MLRQTDEQLCSESQWDFSDLRAMYVNCTLKRSPEISNTRGLADHSIAIMQKLGVSVEVVRAVDHEIATGVWPDMTEHGWDRDDWPAIFDKVIAADILVLLTPIWLGQKSSVCARVIERLYGNSHLLNDDGQWAYYGRVGGCIVTGNEDGIKHCAMSILYS
;
A
#
# COMPACT_ATOMS: atom_id res chain seq x y z
N MET A 1 12.40 8.27 13.81
CA MET A 1 12.56 7.98 15.25
C MET A 1 11.19 8.03 15.88
N LEU A 2 10.81 7.02 16.65
CA LEU A 2 9.54 6.99 17.37
C LEU A 2 9.52 8.04 18.49
N ARG A 3 8.33 8.56 18.81
CA ARG A 3 8.15 9.39 20.00
C ARG A 3 8.20 8.51 21.26
N GLN A 4 8.56 9.06 22.39
CA GLN A 4 8.61 8.33 23.66
C GLN A 4 7.27 7.65 24.01
N THR A 5 6.15 8.32 23.69
CA THR A 5 4.80 7.73 23.86
C THR A 5 4.55 6.51 22.98
N ASP A 6 5.05 6.50 21.74
CA ASP A 6 4.89 5.39 20.81
C ASP A 6 5.72 4.18 21.27
N GLU A 7 6.96 4.43 21.75
CA GLU A 7 7.82 3.40 22.32
C GLU A 7 7.21 2.76 23.56
N GLN A 8 6.62 3.58 24.44
CA GLN A 8 5.95 3.09 25.63
C GLN A 8 4.74 2.20 25.26
N LEU A 9 3.84 2.68 24.39
CA LEU A 9 2.66 1.92 23.97
C LEU A 9 3.05 0.60 23.29
N CYS A 10 4.08 0.59 22.45
CA CYS A 10 4.58 -0.65 21.87
C CYS A 10 5.12 -1.61 22.93
N SER A 11 5.81 -1.10 23.97
CA SER A 11 6.37 -1.95 25.03
C SER A 11 5.29 -2.51 25.98
N GLU A 12 4.15 -1.84 26.10
CA GLU A 12 3.00 -2.26 26.91
C GLU A 12 2.08 -3.23 26.16
N SER A 13 2.28 -3.44 24.86
CA SER A 13 1.48 -4.38 24.07
C SER A 13 1.62 -5.81 24.61
N GLN A 14 0.48 -6.45 24.81
CA GLN A 14 0.41 -7.86 25.22
C GLN A 14 0.28 -8.81 24.02
N TRP A 15 0.20 -8.28 22.80
CA TRP A 15 -0.02 -9.04 21.59
C TRP A 15 1.30 -9.27 20.84
N ASP A 16 1.47 -10.47 20.32
CA ASP A 16 2.53 -10.83 19.41
C ASP A 16 2.02 -10.68 17.97
N PHE A 17 2.74 -9.88 17.16
CA PHE A 17 2.44 -9.63 15.75
C PHE A 17 3.59 -10.09 14.84
N SER A 18 4.49 -10.93 15.35
CA SER A 18 5.70 -11.33 14.63
C SER A 18 5.44 -12.26 13.44
N ASP A 19 4.26 -12.84 13.36
CA ASP A 19 3.77 -13.64 12.24
C ASP A 19 3.16 -12.81 11.11
N LEU A 20 2.88 -11.52 11.36
CA LEU A 20 2.25 -10.65 10.38
C LEU A 20 3.26 -9.99 9.44
N ARG A 21 2.80 -9.76 8.20
CA ARG A 21 3.52 -9.06 7.14
C ARG A 21 2.70 -7.89 6.66
N ALA A 22 3.34 -6.73 6.54
CA ALA A 22 2.72 -5.51 5.99
C ALA A 22 3.42 -5.08 4.70
N MET A 23 2.62 -4.79 3.69
CA MET A 23 3.06 -4.21 2.43
C MET A 23 2.62 -2.76 2.35
N TYR A 24 3.56 -1.84 2.17
CA TYR A 24 3.32 -0.42 1.95
C TYR A 24 3.56 -0.08 0.48
N VAL A 25 2.55 0.41 -0.21
CA VAL A 25 2.69 0.89 -1.60
C VAL A 25 2.72 2.41 -1.63
N ASN A 26 3.90 2.98 -1.85
CA ASN A 26 4.10 4.42 -1.94
C ASN A 26 3.76 4.93 -3.35
N CYS A 27 2.62 5.61 -3.45
CA CYS A 27 2.07 6.18 -4.68
C CYS A 27 2.44 7.67 -4.86
N THR A 28 3.61 8.08 -4.37
CA THR A 28 4.19 9.39 -4.71
C THR A 28 4.45 9.49 -6.22
N LEU A 29 4.49 10.71 -6.77
CA LEU A 29 4.89 10.94 -8.17
C LEU A 29 6.40 11.08 -8.34
N LYS A 30 7.15 11.10 -7.23
CA LYS A 30 8.60 11.29 -7.23
C LYS A 30 9.30 9.93 -7.31
N ARG A 31 10.16 9.75 -8.29
CA ARG A 31 11.00 8.55 -8.42
C ARG A 31 12.14 8.54 -7.39
N SER A 32 12.64 7.36 -7.06
CA SER A 32 13.85 7.20 -6.25
C SER A 32 15.05 7.80 -6.98
N PRO A 33 15.99 8.43 -6.29
CA PRO A 33 16.10 8.60 -4.83
C PRO A 33 15.44 9.87 -4.26
N GLU A 34 14.56 10.54 -5.02
CA GLU A 34 13.96 11.81 -4.60
C GLU A 34 13.15 11.65 -3.31
N ILE A 35 13.27 12.64 -2.39
CA ILE A 35 12.60 12.61 -1.09
C ILE A 35 11.09 12.72 -1.27
N SER A 36 10.35 11.79 -0.67
CA SER A 36 8.89 11.77 -0.64
C SER A 36 8.38 12.09 0.76
N ASN A 37 7.59 13.16 0.90
CA ASN A 37 6.92 13.48 2.17
C ASN A 37 5.96 12.37 2.61
N THR A 38 5.29 11.75 1.66
CA THR A 38 4.41 10.59 1.90
C THR A 38 5.19 9.43 2.52
N ARG A 39 6.41 9.15 2.04
CA ARG A 39 7.28 8.16 2.63
C ARG A 39 7.72 8.57 4.04
N GLY A 40 8.06 9.85 4.27
CA GLY A 40 8.48 10.34 5.59
C GLY A 40 7.40 10.15 6.67
N LEU A 41 6.12 10.33 6.34
CA LEU A 41 5.02 10.03 7.27
C LEU A 41 4.84 8.51 7.44
N ALA A 42 4.95 7.74 6.38
CA ALA A 42 4.85 6.29 6.43
C ALA A 42 5.97 5.66 7.27
N ASP A 43 7.18 6.21 7.25
CA ASP A 43 8.31 5.72 8.06
C ASP A 43 7.99 5.70 9.56
N HIS A 44 7.14 6.62 10.03
CA HIS A 44 6.68 6.62 11.41
C HIS A 44 5.76 5.40 11.70
N SER A 45 4.79 5.15 10.83
CA SER A 45 3.91 3.97 10.92
C SER A 45 4.70 2.65 10.78
N ILE A 46 5.63 2.61 9.85
CA ILE A 46 6.51 1.45 9.63
C ILE A 46 7.32 1.14 10.88
N ALA A 47 7.91 2.17 11.51
CA ALA A 47 8.69 1.99 12.74
C ALA A 47 7.85 1.44 13.89
N ILE A 48 6.58 1.85 14.02
CA ILE A 48 5.64 1.28 15.01
C ILE A 48 5.38 -0.20 14.71
N MET A 49 5.05 -0.55 13.46
CA MET A 49 4.80 -1.94 13.06
C MET A 49 6.01 -2.82 13.31
N GLN A 50 7.20 -2.37 12.90
CA GLN A 50 8.45 -3.11 13.13
C GLN A 50 8.77 -3.27 14.62
N LYS A 51 8.48 -2.26 15.43
CA LYS A 51 8.66 -2.34 16.89
C LYS A 51 7.73 -3.38 17.53
N LEU A 52 6.56 -3.61 16.93
CA LEU A 52 5.59 -4.63 17.34
C LEU A 52 5.87 -6.01 16.71
N GLY A 53 6.96 -6.18 15.97
CA GLY A 53 7.36 -7.45 15.38
C GLY A 53 6.89 -7.69 13.93
N VAL A 54 6.03 -6.81 13.38
CA VAL A 54 5.52 -6.97 12.00
C VAL A 54 6.65 -6.84 10.99
N SER A 55 6.74 -7.80 10.06
CA SER A 55 7.64 -7.69 8.91
C SER A 55 7.07 -6.70 7.90
N VAL A 56 7.87 -5.71 7.47
CA VAL A 56 7.39 -4.63 6.59
C VAL A 56 8.19 -4.57 5.30
N GLU A 57 7.48 -4.62 4.17
CA GLU A 57 8.02 -4.33 2.84
C GLU A 57 7.43 -3.03 2.30
N VAL A 58 8.22 -2.28 1.53
CA VAL A 58 7.79 -1.03 0.90
C VAL A 58 8.12 -1.04 -0.57
N VAL A 59 7.12 -0.81 -1.41
CA VAL A 59 7.30 -0.59 -2.85
C VAL A 59 6.94 0.85 -3.19
N ARG A 60 7.78 1.52 -3.98
CA ARG A 60 7.47 2.82 -4.57
C ARG A 60 6.94 2.58 -5.98
N ALA A 61 5.63 2.71 -6.16
CA ALA A 61 4.95 2.31 -7.39
C ALA A 61 5.49 3.02 -8.65
N VAL A 62 5.87 4.30 -8.54
CA VAL A 62 6.38 5.08 -9.67
C VAL A 62 7.76 4.62 -10.18
N ASP A 63 8.50 3.82 -9.41
CA ASP A 63 9.78 3.25 -9.82
C ASP A 63 9.61 2.02 -10.73
N HIS A 64 8.37 1.52 -10.86
CA HIS A 64 8.00 0.36 -11.65
C HIS A 64 7.15 0.75 -12.85
N GLU A 65 7.21 -0.07 -13.89
CA GLU A 65 6.37 0.09 -15.06
C GLU A 65 5.07 -0.67 -14.86
N ILE A 66 4.09 -0.01 -14.20
CA ILE A 66 2.77 -0.57 -13.94
C ILE A 66 1.86 -0.17 -15.09
N ALA A 67 1.52 -1.12 -15.94
CA ALA A 67 0.63 -0.89 -17.07
C ALA A 67 -0.79 -0.50 -16.60
N THR A 68 -1.44 0.38 -17.35
CA THR A 68 -2.85 0.73 -17.12
C THR A 68 -3.75 -0.41 -17.57
N GLY A 69 -4.72 -0.79 -16.75
CA GLY A 69 -5.67 -1.85 -17.10
C GLY A 69 -6.20 -2.59 -15.89
N VAL A 70 -7.09 -3.54 -16.14
CA VAL A 70 -7.86 -4.28 -15.13
C VAL A 70 -7.72 -5.80 -15.28
N TRP A 71 -6.59 -6.26 -15.80
CA TRP A 71 -6.25 -7.68 -15.90
C TRP A 71 -5.01 -7.98 -15.04
N PRO A 72 -4.82 -9.21 -14.58
CA PRO A 72 -3.67 -9.59 -13.76
C PRO A 72 -2.32 -9.27 -14.43
N ASP A 73 -2.19 -9.55 -15.72
CA ASP A 73 -1.02 -9.24 -16.54
C ASP A 73 -1.46 -8.50 -17.82
N MET A 74 -1.04 -7.27 -17.96
CA MET A 74 -1.38 -6.44 -19.11
C MET A 74 -0.51 -6.72 -20.33
N THR A 75 0.57 -7.49 -20.22
CA THR A 75 1.35 -7.92 -21.39
C THR A 75 0.53 -8.83 -22.30
N GLU A 76 -0.43 -9.56 -21.74
CA GLU A 76 -1.38 -10.37 -22.52
C GLU A 76 -2.44 -9.50 -23.25
N HIS A 77 -2.46 -8.19 -22.96
CA HIS A 77 -3.43 -7.24 -23.47
C HIS A 77 -2.77 -6.06 -24.23
N GLY A 78 -1.62 -6.32 -24.87
CA GLY A 78 -0.98 -5.40 -25.78
C GLY A 78 0.01 -4.41 -25.16
N TRP A 79 0.42 -4.61 -23.92
CA TRP A 79 1.50 -3.87 -23.30
C TRP A 79 2.83 -4.63 -23.46
N ASP A 80 3.92 -3.92 -23.75
CA ASP A 80 5.25 -4.53 -23.92
C ASP A 80 5.85 -4.97 -22.57
N ARG A 81 5.46 -4.30 -21.48
CA ARG A 81 5.95 -4.57 -20.13
C ARG A 81 4.91 -4.23 -19.07
N ASP A 82 4.86 -5.04 -18.02
CA ASP A 82 4.06 -4.82 -16.83
C ASP A 82 4.77 -5.40 -15.59
N ASP A 83 5.19 -4.55 -14.68
CA ASP A 83 5.83 -4.98 -13.44
C ASP A 83 4.80 -5.36 -12.35
N TRP A 84 3.49 -5.18 -12.63
CA TRP A 84 2.43 -5.41 -11.66
C TRP A 84 2.35 -6.86 -11.13
N PRO A 85 2.48 -7.91 -11.94
CA PRO A 85 2.41 -9.28 -11.43
C PRO A 85 3.37 -9.53 -10.26
N ALA A 86 4.62 -9.07 -10.40
CA ALA A 86 5.62 -9.21 -9.33
C ALA A 86 5.32 -8.35 -8.08
N ILE A 87 4.64 -7.22 -8.25
CA ILE A 87 4.16 -6.39 -7.12
C ILE A 87 2.97 -7.07 -6.46
N PHE A 88 2.07 -7.65 -7.25
CA PHE A 88 0.89 -8.35 -6.74
C PHE A 88 1.25 -9.58 -5.90
N ASP A 89 2.26 -10.34 -6.29
CA ASP A 89 2.77 -11.46 -5.49
C ASP A 89 3.15 -11.02 -4.07
N LYS A 90 3.74 -9.83 -3.94
CA LYS A 90 4.09 -9.25 -2.64
C LYS A 90 2.85 -8.78 -1.86
N VAL A 91 1.84 -8.24 -2.55
CA VAL A 91 0.56 -7.87 -1.95
C VAL A 91 -0.14 -9.11 -1.37
N ILE A 92 -0.17 -10.20 -2.11
CA ILE A 92 -0.81 -11.46 -1.68
C ILE A 92 -0.01 -12.15 -0.56
N ALA A 93 1.29 -11.95 -0.49
CA ALA A 93 2.12 -12.47 0.60
C ALA A 93 1.97 -11.68 1.92
N ALA A 94 1.28 -10.51 1.89
CA ALA A 94 1.09 -9.65 3.05
C ALA A 94 -0.31 -9.84 3.67
N ASP A 95 -0.40 -9.68 5.00
CA ASP A 95 -1.64 -9.67 5.77
C ASP A 95 -2.24 -8.27 5.84
N ILE A 96 -1.39 -7.26 5.72
CA ILE A 96 -1.75 -5.84 5.83
C ILE A 96 -1.27 -5.11 4.58
N LEU A 97 -2.19 -4.43 3.88
CA LEU A 97 -1.87 -3.57 2.73
C LEU A 97 -2.14 -2.11 3.09
N VAL A 98 -1.11 -1.26 2.97
CA VAL A 98 -1.23 0.18 3.22
C VAL A 98 -0.91 0.97 1.95
N LEU A 99 -1.88 1.70 1.43
CA LEU A 99 -1.70 2.60 0.30
C LEU A 99 -1.32 4.00 0.77
N LEU A 100 -0.19 4.50 0.29
CA LEU A 100 0.34 5.81 0.63
C LEU A 100 0.14 6.76 -0.54
N THR A 101 -0.50 7.91 -0.33
CA THR A 101 -0.75 8.85 -1.43
C THR A 101 -0.59 10.31 -1.00
N PRO A 102 -0.01 11.15 -1.84
CA PRO A 102 -0.25 12.59 -1.74
C PRO A 102 -1.70 12.91 -2.13
N ILE A 103 -2.19 14.07 -1.68
CA ILE A 103 -3.53 14.58 -2.01
C ILE A 103 -3.42 15.86 -2.82
N TRP A 104 -4.23 15.98 -3.88
CA TRP A 104 -4.47 17.20 -4.64
C TRP A 104 -5.96 17.30 -4.99
N LEU A 105 -6.55 18.47 -4.75
CA LEU A 105 -7.97 18.73 -5.02
C LEU A 105 -8.90 17.66 -4.40
N GLY A 106 -8.54 17.18 -3.21
CA GLY A 106 -9.29 16.16 -2.51
C GLY A 106 -9.12 14.72 -3.07
N GLN A 107 -8.26 14.52 -4.07
CA GLN A 107 -8.09 13.24 -4.75
C GLN A 107 -6.74 12.58 -4.43
N LYS A 108 -6.73 11.24 -4.43
CA LYS A 108 -5.50 10.46 -4.44
C LYS A 108 -4.70 10.69 -5.74
N SER A 109 -3.41 10.43 -5.72
CA SER A 109 -2.58 10.54 -6.91
C SER A 109 -3.03 9.58 -8.03
N SER A 110 -2.72 9.92 -9.28
CA SER A 110 -2.95 9.03 -10.43
C SER A 110 -2.23 7.68 -10.29
N VAL A 111 -1.06 7.68 -9.66
CA VAL A 111 -0.32 6.44 -9.34
C VAL A 111 -1.11 5.57 -8.37
N CYS A 112 -1.72 6.17 -7.33
CA CYS A 112 -2.57 5.43 -6.39
C CYS A 112 -3.85 4.91 -7.06
N ALA A 113 -4.47 5.72 -7.94
CA ALA A 113 -5.62 5.27 -8.72
C ALA A 113 -5.27 4.05 -9.58
N ARG A 114 -4.13 4.10 -10.28
CA ARG A 114 -3.62 2.96 -11.07
C ARG A 114 -3.39 1.72 -10.23
N VAL A 115 -2.77 1.85 -9.06
CA VAL A 115 -2.58 0.72 -8.14
C VAL A 115 -3.92 0.10 -7.75
N ILE A 116 -4.94 0.91 -7.44
CA ILE A 116 -6.29 0.43 -7.11
C ILE A 116 -6.92 -0.29 -8.30
N GLU A 117 -6.81 0.25 -9.51
CA GLU A 117 -7.30 -0.43 -10.74
C GLU A 117 -6.62 -1.78 -10.94
N ARG A 118 -5.33 -1.86 -10.68
CA ARG A 118 -4.58 -3.11 -10.77
C ARG A 118 -4.97 -4.12 -9.67
N LEU A 119 -5.25 -3.65 -8.45
CA LEU A 119 -5.81 -4.50 -7.39
C LEU A 119 -7.18 -5.06 -7.80
N TYR A 120 -8.05 -4.23 -8.39
CA TYR A 120 -9.33 -4.67 -8.94
C TYR A 120 -9.14 -5.75 -10.02
N GLY A 121 -8.14 -5.60 -10.90
CA GLY A 121 -7.82 -6.57 -11.95
C GLY A 121 -7.54 -7.98 -11.43
N ASN A 122 -7.14 -8.12 -10.17
CA ASN A 122 -6.86 -9.39 -9.50
C ASN A 122 -7.98 -9.83 -8.54
N SER A 123 -9.07 -9.06 -8.41
CA SER A 123 -10.12 -9.31 -7.41
C SER A 123 -10.92 -10.61 -7.62
N HIS A 124 -10.90 -11.16 -8.85
CA HIS A 124 -11.58 -12.41 -9.21
C HIS A 124 -10.75 -13.67 -8.89
N LEU A 125 -9.50 -13.51 -8.48
CA LEU A 125 -8.64 -14.63 -8.14
C LEU A 125 -9.07 -15.26 -6.82
N LEU A 126 -8.91 -16.58 -6.73
CA LEU A 126 -9.19 -17.33 -5.52
C LEU A 126 -7.88 -17.88 -4.93
N ASN A 127 -7.84 -18.04 -3.61
CA ASN A 127 -6.78 -18.76 -2.92
C ASN A 127 -7.04 -20.29 -3.00
N ASP A 128 -6.13 -21.08 -2.42
CA ASP A 128 -6.22 -22.56 -2.44
C ASP A 128 -7.46 -23.09 -1.70
N ASP A 129 -8.05 -22.31 -0.80
CA ASP A 129 -9.29 -22.64 -0.07
C ASP A 129 -10.56 -22.22 -0.82
N GLY A 130 -10.43 -21.67 -2.04
CA GLY A 130 -11.55 -21.19 -2.87
C GLY A 130 -12.15 -19.87 -2.38
N GLN A 131 -11.48 -19.12 -1.53
CA GLN A 131 -11.87 -17.79 -1.08
C GLN A 131 -11.24 -16.73 -2.00
N TRP A 132 -11.84 -15.53 -2.05
CA TRP A 132 -11.27 -14.42 -2.78
C TRP A 132 -9.84 -14.10 -2.29
N ALA A 133 -8.93 -13.77 -3.19
CA ALA A 133 -7.51 -13.57 -2.91
C ALA A 133 -7.23 -12.58 -1.77
N TYR A 134 -8.10 -11.59 -1.59
CA TYR A 134 -7.99 -10.59 -0.51
C TYR A 134 -8.69 -10.99 0.81
N TYR A 135 -9.32 -12.14 0.87
CA TYR A 135 -10.02 -12.58 2.08
C TYR A 135 -9.04 -12.66 3.29
N GLY A 136 -9.50 -12.13 4.43
CA GLY A 136 -8.72 -12.13 5.66
C GLY A 136 -7.62 -11.06 5.77
N ARG A 137 -7.43 -10.22 4.75
CA ARG A 137 -6.44 -9.13 4.76
C ARG A 137 -7.02 -7.83 5.29
N VAL A 138 -6.14 -6.98 5.84
CA VAL A 138 -6.50 -5.67 6.38
C VAL A 138 -5.97 -4.58 5.45
N GLY A 139 -6.85 -3.65 5.05
CA GLY A 139 -6.49 -2.48 4.25
C GLY A 139 -6.35 -1.21 5.08
N GLY A 140 -5.39 -0.36 4.70
CA GLY A 140 -5.19 0.96 5.30
C GLY A 140 -4.68 1.99 4.30
N CYS A 141 -4.73 3.27 4.68
CA CYS A 141 -4.13 4.31 3.87
C CYS A 141 -3.44 5.40 4.71
N ILE A 142 -2.42 6.03 4.12
CA ILE A 142 -1.78 7.22 4.64
C ILE A 142 -1.85 8.30 3.56
N VAL A 143 -2.44 9.43 3.89
CA VAL A 143 -2.65 10.55 2.96
C VAL A 143 -1.84 11.76 3.44
N THR A 144 -1.07 12.37 2.55
CA THR A 144 -0.23 13.54 2.85
C THR A 144 -0.52 14.69 1.91
N GLY A 145 -0.54 15.89 2.43
CA GLY A 145 -0.70 17.12 1.65
C GLY A 145 -1.02 18.31 2.53
N ASN A 146 -1.23 19.45 1.90
CA ASN A 146 -1.55 20.73 2.53
C ASN A 146 -2.92 21.29 2.07
N GLU A 147 -3.75 20.44 1.50
CA GLU A 147 -5.06 20.77 0.97
C GLU A 147 -6.17 20.11 1.78
N ASP A 148 -7.39 20.62 1.59
CA ASP A 148 -8.60 20.01 2.13
C ASP A 148 -8.97 18.69 1.40
N GLY A 149 -9.97 17.98 1.95
CA GLY A 149 -10.54 16.78 1.30
C GLY A 149 -9.91 15.46 1.69
N ILE A 150 -9.09 15.44 2.76
CA ILE A 150 -8.44 14.21 3.24
C ILE A 150 -9.44 13.07 3.51
N LYS A 151 -10.62 13.41 4.08
CA LYS A 151 -11.66 12.40 4.34
C LYS A 151 -12.19 11.78 3.06
N HIS A 152 -12.42 12.60 2.02
CA HIS A 152 -12.85 12.11 0.70
C HIS A 152 -11.79 11.21 0.07
N CYS A 153 -10.54 11.64 0.08
CA CYS A 153 -9.42 10.86 -0.43
C CYS A 153 -9.30 9.50 0.29
N ALA A 154 -9.31 9.50 1.63
CA ALA A 154 -9.23 8.27 2.42
C ALA A 154 -10.44 7.35 2.19
N MET A 155 -11.67 7.89 2.16
CA MET A 155 -12.86 7.11 1.84
C MET A 155 -12.76 6.46 0.47
N SER A 156 -12.29 7.19 -0.54
CA SER A 156 -12.16 6.66 -1.91
C SER A 156 -11.11 5.54 -2.05
N ILE A 157 -10.19 5.43 -1.09
CA ILE A 157 -9.21 4.33 -1.03
C ILE A 157 -9.77 3.16 -0.23
N LEU A 158 -10.36 3.43 0.93
CA LEU A 158 -10.84 2.39 1.84
C LEU A 158 -12.14 1.72 1.37
N TYR A 159 -12.87 2.37 0.45
CA TYR A 159 -14.07 1.83 -0.18
C TYR A 159 -13.74 0.93 -1.37
N SER A 160 -12.56 1.09 -1.96
CA SER A 160 -12.12 0.30 -3.11
C SER A 160 -11.64 -1.08 -2.69
#